data_1509dc6dfee2757998fec6011ff2e871
#
_entry.id   1509dc6dfee2757998fec6011ff2e871
#
_cell.length_a   1.000
_cell.length_b   1.000
_cell.length_c   1.000
_cell.angle_alpha   90.00
_cell.angle_beta   90.00
_cell.angle_gamma   90.00
#
_symmetry.space_group_name_H-M   'P 1'
#
loop_
_entity.id
_entity.type
_entity.pdbx_description
1 polymer ?
#
loop_
_entity_poly.entity_id
_entity_poly.type
_entity_poly.pdbx_seq_one_letter_code
_entity_poly.pdbx_strand_id
1 'polypeptide(L)'
;MTRLFIYVLITLGFSSLAIGWMMAGFWSIGLILLILLPVSLFLVKRKFSPAAALVLSLTVFAAAIGLWRGLSLFLALTAVLCALAAWDFDSFSRRLSFAPAQDEPQLLERQHLLWLSLVLILSVGISWLALSIHIKFNFEWAILLVVVMFSGISALVSWLRRKEG
;
A
#
# COMPACT_ATOMS: atom_id res chain seq x y z
N MET A 1 -18.86 2.97 -6.41
CA MET A 1 -18.45 2.60 -5.04
C MET A 1 -16.94 2.72 -4.84
N THR A 2 -16.13 2.36 -5.81
CA THR A 2 -14.65 2.34 -5.77
C THR A 2 -13.98 3.64 -5.29
N ARG A 3 -14.49 4.81 -5.69
CA ARG A 3 -13.90 6.10 -5.27
C ARG A 3 -14.03 6.38 -3.77
N LEU A 4 -15.13 5.97 -3.16
CA LEU A 4 -15.35 6.14 -1.72
C LEU A 4 -14.33 5.29 -0.95
N PHE A 5 -14.07 4.06 -1.40
CA PHE A 5 -13.04 3.20 -0.82
C PHE A 5 -11.65 3.82 -0.90
N ILE A 6 -11.27 4.41 -2.04
CA ILE A 6 -9.97 5.09 -2.20
C ILE A 6 -9.84 6.22 -1.17
N TYR A 7 -10.88 7.05 -0.99
CA TYR A 7 -10.84 8.15 -0.01
C TYR A 7 -10.71 7.63 1.43
N VAL A 8 -11.45 6.57 1.77
CA VAL A 8 -11.37 5.94 3.10
C VAL A 8 -9.97 5.39 3.36
N LEU A 9 -9.39 4.69 2.39
CA LEU A 9 -8.05 4.12 2.51
C LEU A 9 -6.97 5.19 2.66
N ILE A 10 -7.03 6.26 1.86
CA ILE A 10 -6.09 7.38 1.98
C ILE A 10 -6.23 8.04 3.35
N THR A 11 -7.47 8.28 3.81
CA THR A 11 -7.71 8.88 5.12
C THR A 11 -7.18 8.02 6.24
N LEU A 12 -7.46 6.71 6.23
CA LEU A 12 -6.95 5.77 7.22
C LEU A 12 -5.41 5.70 7.21
N GLY A 13 -4.79 5.64 6.03
CA GLY A 13 -3.35 5.58 5.89
C GLY A 13 -2.65 6.82 6.46
N PHE A 14 -3.09 8.01 6.05
CA PHE A 14 -2.53 9.28 6.55
C PHE A 14 -2.78 9.49 8.04
N SER A 15 -3.99 9.17 8.54
CA SER A 15 -4.30 9.28 9.95
C SER A 15 -3.45 8.34 10.80
N SER A 16 -3.29 7.09 10.37
CA SER A 16 -2.42 6.11 11.05
C SER A 16 -0.97 6.61 11.11
N LEU A 17 -0.44 7.14 10.01
CA LEU A 17 0.91 7.68 9.96
C LEU A 17 1.06 8.93 10.82
N ALA A 18 0.10 9.85 10.77
CA ALA A 18 0.11 11.07 11.58
C ALA A 18 0.09 10.77 13.08
N ILE A 19 -0.80 9.85 13.50
CA ILE A 19 -0.88 9.38 14.90
C ILE A 19 0.47 8.76 15.30
N GLY A 20 1.05 7.92 14.45
CA GLY A 20 2.34 7.29 14.72
C GLY A 20 3.46 8.30 14.95
N TRP A 21 3.54 9.33 14.11
CA TRP A 21 4.53 10.40 14.27
C TRP A 21 4.31 11.25 15.53
N MET A 22 3.04 11.52 15.88
CA MET A 22 2.70 12.22 17.12
C MET A 22 3.09 11.39 18.34
N MET A 23 2.82 10.07 18.33
CA MET A 23 3.22 9.16 19.42
C MET A 23 4.74 9.02 19.55
N ALA A 24 5.48 9.11 18.45
CA ALA A 24 6.95 9.15 18.44
C ALA A 24 7.52 10.51 18.91
N GLY A 25 6.68 11.47 19.31
CA GLY A 25 7.09 12.78 19.81
C GLY A 25 7.30 13.86 18.75
N PHE A 26 7.07 13.56 17.48
CA PHE A 26 7.26 14.50 16.35
C PHE A 26 5.93 15.12 15.89
N TRP A 27 5.32 15.92 16.76
CA TRP A 27 4.01 16.55 16.53
C TRP A 27 3.94 17.39 15.25
N SER A 28 5.03 18.11 14.94
CA SER A 28 5.09 18.95 13.74
C SER A 28 4.92 18.13 12.45
N ILE A 29 5.56 16.96 12.38
CA ILE A 29 5.47 16.06 11.21
C ILE A 29 4.07 15.46 11.11
N GLY A 30 3.50 15.03 12.24
CA GLY A 30 2.12 14.53 12.30
C GLY A 30 1.11 15.57 11.80
N LEU A 31 1.24 16.83 12.20
CA LEU A 31 0.39 17.94 11.72
C LEU A 31 0.58 18.20 10.22
N ILE A 32 1.80 18.18 9.70
CA ILE A 32 2.07 18.33 8.27
C ILE A 32 1.37 17.23 7.48
N LEU A 33 1.42 15.98 7.96
CA LEU A 33 0.74 14.85 7.31
C LEU A 33 -0.78 15.03 7.32
N LEU A 34 -1.37 15.54 8.41
CA LEU A 34 -2.80 15.86 8.48
C LEU A 34 -3.20 16.99 7.51
N ILE A 35 -2.34 17.98 7.29
CA ILE A 35 -2.57 19.04 6.30
C ILE A 35 -2.43 18.51 4.87
N LEU A 36 -1.51 17.56 4.64
CA LEU A 36 -1.33 16.91 3.34
C LEU A 36 -2.49 15.99 2.96
N LEU A 37 -3.26 15.50 3.94
CA LEU A 37 -4.40 14.63 3.69
C LEU A 37 -5.46 15.29 2.77
N PRO A 38 -6.02 16.47 3.06
CA PRO A 38 -6.99 17.10 2.16
C PRO A 38 -6.40 17.44 0.78
N VAL A 39 -5.12 17.76 0.72
CA VAL A 39 -4.42 18.00 -0.56
C VAL A 39 -4.36 16.73 -1.39
N SER A 40 -4.00 15.60 -0.79
CA SER A 40 -3.95 14.29 -1.45
C SER A 40 -5.33 13.85 -1.95
N LEU A 41 -6.37 14.03 -1.14
CA LEU A 41 -7.76 13.74 -1.53
C LEU A 41 -8.22 14.63 -2.71
N PHE A 42 -7.84 15.91 -2.70
CA PHE A 42 -8.15 16.84 -3.78
C PHE A 42 -7.45 16.45 -5.09
N LEU A 43 -6.18 16.06 -5.05
CA LEU A 43 -5.42 15.60 -6.22
C LEU A 43 -6.04 14.34 -6.84
N VAL A 44 -6.43 13.38 -6.00
CA VAL A 44 -7.11 12.14 -6.44
C VAL A 44 -8.49 12.47 -7.04
N LYS A 45 -9.23 13.43 -6.45
CA LYS A 45 -10.53 13.88 -6.97
C LYS A 45 -10.39 14.50 -8.36
N ARG A 46 -9.33 15.26 -8.61
CA ARG A 46 -9.03 15.85 -9.94
C ARG A 46 -8.57 14.86 -10.99
N LYS A 47 -8.54 13.55 -10.69
CA LYS A 47 -8.04 12.50 -11.61
C LYS A 47 -6.61 12.77 -12.12
N PHE A 48 -5.80 13.44 -11.33
CA PHE A 48 -4.41 13.66 -11.69
C PHE A 48 -3.70 12.31 -11.78
N SER A 49 -3.20 11.97 -12.97
CA SER A 49 -2.72 10.62 -13.28
C SER A 49 -1.71 10.04 -12.27
N PRO A 50 -0.71 10.79 -11.79
CA PRO A 50 0.26 10.28 -10.83
C PRO A 50 -0.15 10.44 -9.35
N ALA A 51 -1.34 10.99 -9.03
CA ALA A 51 -1.71 11.35 -7.66
C ALA A 51 -1.62 10.17 -6.69
N ALA A 52 -2.19 9.02 -7.04
CA ALA A 52 -2.18 7.84 -6.19
C ALA A 52 -0.76 7.26 -6.01
N ALA A 53 0.07 7.29 -7.06
CA ALA A 53 1.47 6.88 -6.98
C ALA A 53 2.30 7.84 -6.11
N LEU A 54 2.06 9.15 -6.20
CA LEU A 54 2.69 10.15 -5.33
C LEU A 54 2.30 9.96 -3.87
N VAL A 55 1.02 9.71 -3.59
CA VAL A 55 0.52 9.41 -2.24
C VAL A 55 1.20 8.17 -1.69
N LEU A 56 1.29 7.08 -2.46
CA LEU A 56 1.99 5.86 -2.07
C LEU A 56 3.46 6.13 -1.77
N SER A 57 4.18 6.80 -2.68
CA SER A 57 5.61 7.10 -2.52
C SER A 57 5.86 7.95 -1.27
N LEU A 58 5.05 8.98 -1.05
CA LEU A 58 5.15 9.84 0.13
C LEU A 58 4.90 9.06 1.42
N THR A 59 3.89 8.19 1.43
CA THR A 59 3.53 7.37 2.59
C THR A 59 4.64 6.38 2.92
N VAL A 60 5.20 5.69 1.91
CA VAL A 60 6.32 4.75 2.09
C VAL A 60 7.55 5.48 2.62
N PHE A 61 7.89 6.63 2.06
CA PHE A 61 9.05 7.40 2.49
C PHE A 61 8.89 7.92 3.92
N ALA A 62 7.72 8.48 4.25
CA ALA A 62 7.43 8.95 5.60
C ALA A 62 7.38 7.80 6.63
N ALA A 63 6.89 6.62 6.25
CA ALA A 63 6.90 5.43 7.09
C ALA A 63 8.32 4.93 7.33
N ALA A 64 9.17 4.87 6.31
CA ALA A 64 10.56 4.43 6.42
C ALA A 64 11.38 5.35 7.36
N ILE A 65 11.29 6.67 7.18
CA ILE A 65 11.93 7.63 8.07
C ILE A 65 11.36 7.51 9.50
N GLY A 66 10.03 7.31 9.61
CA GLY A 66 9.34 7.14 10.87
C GLY A 66 9.84 5.94 11.65
N LEU A 67 10.00 4.80 11.00
CA LEU A 67 10.56 3.58 11.61
C LEU A 67 11.96 3.84 12.18
N TRP A 68 12.80 4.55 11.45
CA TRP A 68 14.12 4.94 11.93
C TRP A 68 14.07 5.87 13.15
N ARG A 69 13.00 6.66 13.27
CA ARG A 69 12.76 7.58 14.39
C ARG A 69 11.97 6.96 15.55
N GLY A 70 11.66 5.66 15.49
CA GLY A 70 10.94 4.96 16.56
C GLY A 70 9.42 4.90 16.38
N LEU A 71 8.93 5.18 15.17
CA LEU A 71 7.51 4.98 14.83
C LEU A 71 7.12 3.51 15.02
N SER A 72 5.93 3.25 15.56
CA SER A 72 5.40 1.89 15.68
C SER A 72 5.31 1.21 14.31
N LEU A 73 5.92 0.02 14.20
CA LEU A 73 5.90 -0.79 12.98
C LEU A 73 4.46 -1.08 12.51
N PHE A 74 3.55 -1.31 13.46
CA PHE A 74 2.14 -1.57 13.15
C PHE A 74 1.49 -0.38 12.44
N LEU A 75 1.70 0.85 12.92
CA LEU A 75 1.14 2.06 12.32
C LEU A 75 1.76 2.35 10.96
N ALA A 76 3.08 2.13 10.82
CA ALA A 76 3.77 2.26 9.55
C ALA A 76 3.25 1.27 8.51
N LEU A 77 3.13 -0.01 8.85
CA LEU A 77 2.59 -1.05 7.97
C LEU A 77 1.15 -0.76 7.57
N THR A 78 0.29 -0.39 8.52
CA THR A 78 -1.10 -0.04 8.24
C THR A 78 -1.18 1.10 7.24
N ALA A 79 -0.38 2.15 7.42
CA ALA A 79 -0.35 3.29 6.51
C ALA A 79 0.08 2.89 5.09
N VAL A 80 1.15 2.10 4.97
CA VAL A 80 1.67 1.64 3.67
C VAL A 80 0.68 0.72 2.96
N LEU A 81 0.07 -0.23 3.69
CA LEU A 81 -0.93 -1.15 3.12
C LEU A 81 -2.18 -0.40 2.63
N CYS A 82 -2.66 0.59 3.40
CA CYS A 82 -3.77 1.44 2.97
C CYS A 82 -3.42 2.26 1.71
N ALA A 83 -2.21 2.83 1.65
CA ALA A 83 -1.77 3.60 0.50
C ALA A 83 -1.57 2.72 -0.75
N LEU A 84 -1.04 1.50 -0.58
CA LEU A 84 -0.88 0.51 -1.65
C LEU A 84 -2.24 0.08 -2.20
N ALA A 85 -3.20 -0.23 -1.32
CA ALA A 85 -4.55 -0.57 -1.73
C ALA A 85 -5.23 0.59 -2.48
N ALA A 86 -5.09 1.82 -2.00
CA ALA A 86 -5.64 3.00 -2.65
C ALA A 86 -5.05 3.20 -4.07
N TRP A 87 -3.73 2.98 -4.23
CA TRP A 87 -3.06 3.05 -5.51
C TRP A 87 -3.51 1.94 -6.47
N ASP A 88 -3.65 0.72 -5.98
CA ASP A 88 -4.11 -0.42 -6.79
C ASP A 88 -5.54 -0.19 -7.28
N PHE A 89 -6.44 0.28 -6.41
CA PHE A 89 -7.81 0.64 -6.80
C PHE A 89 -7.86 1.76 -7.85
N ASP A 90 -7.04 2.81 -7.71
CA ASP A 90 -6.98 3.88 -8.69
C ASP A 90 -6.46 3.37 -10.04
N SER A 91 -5.42 2.54 -10.02
CA SER A 91 -4.83 1.92 -11.21
C SER A 91 -5.82 0.98 -11.90
N PHE A 92 -6.55 0.16 -11.14
CA PHE A 92 -7.56 -0.75 -11.66
C PHE A 92 -8.75 0.03 -12.27
N SER A 93 -9.25 1.06 -11.58
CA SER A 93 -10.35 1.87 -12.08
C SER A 93 -10.01 2.59 -13.39
N ARG A 94 -8.76 2.97 -13.58
CA ARG A 94 -8.27 3.55 -14.84
C ARG A 94 -8.21 2.51 -15.94
N ARG A 95 -7.72 1.31 -15.68
CA ARG A 95 -7.68 0.21 -16.67
C ARG A 95 -9.08 -0.17 -17.14
N LEU A 96 -10.05 -0.25 -16.23
CA LEU A 96 -11.46 -0.49 -16.57
C LEU A 96 -12.06 0.58 -17.47
N SER A 97 -11.62 1.84 -17.35
CA SER A 97 -12.14 2.92 -18.21
C SER A 97 -11.70 2.81 -19.68
N PHE A 98 -10.69 1.98 -19.97
CA PHE A 98 -10.18 1.70 -21.32
C PHE A 98 -10.61 0.32 -21.84
N ALA A 99 -11.28 -0.51 -21.02
CA ALA A 99 -11.73 -1.84 -21.43
C ALA A 99 -12.93 -1.75 -22.39
N PRO A 100 -12.98 -2.63 -23.42
CA PRO A 100 -14.15 -2.71 -24.31
C PRO A 100 -15.41 -3.07 -23.52
N ALA A 101 -16.55 -2.53 -23.93
CA ALA A 101 -17.86 -2.65 -23.26
C ALA A 101 -18.46 -4.08 -23.19
N GLN A 102 -17.74 -5.10 -23.64
CA GLN A 102 -18.20 -6.48 -23.73
C GLN A 102 -18.07 -7.29 -22.42
N ASP A 103 -17.22 -6.85 -21.49
CA ASP A 103 -17.06 -7.53 -20.21
C ASP A 103 -17.92 -6.82 -19.15
N GLU A 104 -18.66 -7.59 -18.34
CA GLU A 104 -19.45 -7.04 -17.23
C GLU A 104 -18.51 -6.39 -16.20
N PRO A 105 -18.35 -5.06 -16.21
CA PRO A 105 -17.32 -4.38 -15.39
C PRO A 105 -17.58 -4.56 -13.88
N GLN A 106 -18.82 -4.82 -13.48
CA GLN A 106 -19.21 -5.02 -12.09
C GLN A 106 -18.71 -6.35 -11.51
N LEU A 107 -18.68 -7.42 -12.32
CA LEU A 107 -18.18 -8.74 -11.92
C LEU A 107 -16.65 -8.69 -11.72
N LEU A 108 -15.95 -8.06 -12.66
CA LEU A 108 -14.49 -7.89 -12.59
C LEU A 108 -14.10 -7.02 -11.38
N GLU A 109 -14.82 -5.93 -11.12
CA GLU A 109 -14.61 -5.06 -9.97
C GLU A 109 -14.81 -5.83 -8.65
N ARG A 110 -15.85 -6.64 -8.54
CA ARG A 110 -16.13 -7.44 -7.35
C ARG A 110 -15.07 -8.52 -7.12
N GLN A 111 -14.64 -9.19 -8.17
CA GLN A 111 -13.61 -10.22 -8.07
C GLN A 111 -12.27 -9.64 -7.66
N HIS A 112 -11.88 -8.49 -8.23
CA HIS A 112 -10.67 -7.77 -7.86
C HIS A 112 -10.72 -7.30 -6.40
N LEU A 113 -11.86 -6.75 -5.95
CA LEU A 113 -12.08 -6.36 -4.56
C LEU A 113 -11.91 -7.53 -3.59
N LEU A 114 -12.47 -8.70 -3.91
CA LEU A 114 -12.34 -9.90 -3.07
C LEU A 114 -10.88 -10.36 -2.97
N TRP A 115 -10.16 -10.41 -4.10
CA TRP A 115 -8.76 -10.79 -4.13
C TRP A 115 -7.89 -9.80 -3.35
N LEU A 116 -8.10 -8.51 -3.54
CA LEU A 116 -7.35 -7.47 -2.84
C LEU A 116 -7.62 -7.51 -1.33
N SER A 117 -8.88 -7.68 -0.92
CA SER A 117 -9.26 -7.82 0.49
C SER A 117 -8.59 -9.04 1.12
N LEU A 118 -8.54 -10.16 0.40
CA LEU A 118 -7.89 -11.39 0.86
C LEU A 118 -6.38 -11.18 1.04
N VAL A 119 -5.73 -10.54 0.07
CA VAL A 119 -4.29 -10.23 0.14
C VAL A 119 -4.00 -9.27 1.31
N LEU A 120 -4.83 -8.25 1.51
CA LEU A 120 -4.67 -7.32 2.64
C LEU A 120 -4.82 -8.02 3.98
N ILE A 121 -5.86 -8.83 4.15
CA ILE A 121 -6.09 -9.59 5.40
C ILE A 121 -4.92 -10.53 5.66
N LEU A 122 -4.45 -11.24 4.62
CA LEU A 122 -3.31 -12.14 4.73
C LEU A 122 -2.03 -11.38 5.11
N SER A 123 -1.78 -10.22 4.48
CA SER A 123 -0.61 -9.37 4.77
C SER A 123 -0.62 -8.86 6.20
N VAL A 124 -1.78 -8.39 6.70
CA VAL A 124 -1.93 -7.95 8.08
C VAL A 124 -1.74 -9.13 9.04
N GLY A 125 -2.33 -10.29 8.74
CA GLY A 125 -2.21 -11.50 9.54
C GLY A 125 -0.77 -12.00 9.65
N ILE A 126 -0.05 -12.07 8.53
CA ILE A 126 1.37 -12.46 8.50
C ILE A 126 2.21 -11.44 9.26
N SER A 127 1.96 -10.13 9.06
CA SER A 127 2.68 -9.07 9.78
C SER A 127 2.46 -9.16 11.29
N TRP A 128 1.22 -9.42 11.71
CA TRP A 128 0.90 -9.60 13.12
C TRP A 128 1.57 -10.85 13.71
N LEU A 129 1.55 -11.96 12.98
CA LEU A 129 2.23 -13.19 13.37
C LEU A 129 3.74 -12.98 13.50
N ALA A 130 4.37 -12.32 12.53
CA ALA A 130 5.79 -12.00 12.55
C ALA A 130 6.18 -11.14 13.76
N LEU A 131 5.35 -10.15 14.11
CA LEU A 131 5.54 -9.32 15.30
C LEU A 131 5.37 -10.09 16.61
N SER A 132 4.44 -11.07 16.64
CA SER A 132 4.16 -11.88 17.84
C SER A 132 5.29 -12.87 18.16
N ILE A 133 6.00 -13.36 17.15
CA ILE A 133 7.03 -14.39 17.32
C ILE A 133 8.37 -13.80 17.81
N HIS A 134 8.50 -12.49 18.02
CA HIS A 134 9.77 -11.86 18.49
C HIS A 134 11.01 -12.38 17.74
N ILE A 135 10.90 -12.54 16.43
CA ILE A 135 12.03 -12.97 15.60
C ILE A 135 13.10 -11.88 15.70
N LYS A 136 14.21 -12.18 16.35
CA LYS A 136 15.40 -11.35 16.26
C LYS A 136 15.87 -11.43 14.82
N PHE A 137 15.57 -10.39 14.03
CA PHE A 137 16.04 -10.28 12.66
C PHE A 137 17.58 -10.14 12.70
N ASN A 138 18.26 -11.28 12.59
CA ASN A 138 19.70 -11.30 12.35
C ASN A 138 19.94 -11.04 10.86
N PHE A 139 21.15 -10.57 10.55
CA PHE A 139 21.61 -10.32 9.18
C PHE A 139 21.34 -11.50 8.20
N GLU A 140 21.38 -12.73 8.70
CA GLU A 140 21.08 -13.97 7.96
C GLU A 140 19.65 -13.98 7.38
N TRP A 141 18.65 -13.47 8.11
CA TRP A 141 17.27 -13.37 7.64
C TRP A 141 17.11 -12.34 6.51
N ALA A 142 17.88 -11.26 6.55
CA ALA A 142 17.88 -10.26 5.49
C ALA A 142 18.42 -10.85 4.17
N ILE A 143 19.51 -11.64 4.25
CA ILE A 143 20.06 -12.36 3.09
C ILE A 143 19.03 -13.36 2.54
N LEU A 144 18.40 -14.14 3.39
CA LEU A 144 17.39 -15.10 2.98
C LEU A 144 16.20 -14.43 2.28
N LEU A 145 15.70 -13.30 2.80
CA LEU A 145 14.65 -12.51 2.16
C LEU A 145 15.06 -12.00 0.77
N VAL A 146 16.29 -11.49 0.64
CA VAL A 146 16.82 -11.03 -0.65
C VAL A 146 16.87 -12.18 -1.65
N VAL A 147 17.36 -13.36 -1.24
CA VAL A 147 17.43 -14.55 -2.11
C VAL A 147 16.03 -15.00 -2.54
N VAL A 148 15.06 -15.02 -1.61
CA VAL A 148 13.67 -15.39 -1.93
C VAL A 148 13.04 -14.38 -2.89
N MET A 149 13.26 -13.08 -2.70
CA MET A 149 12.77 -12.04 -3.61
C MET A 149 13.39 -12.19 -5.02
N PHE A 150 14.70 -12.40 -5.10
CA PHE A 150 15.38 -12.61 -6.38
C PHE A 150 14.89 -13.87 -7.09
N SER A 151 14.72 -14.96 -6.35
CA SER A 151 14.19 -16.23 -6.88
C SER A 151 12.74 -16.06 -7.37
N GLY A 152 11.91 -15.34 -6.63
CA GLY A 152 10.53 -15.04 -7.01
C GLY A 152 10.43 -14.21 -8.29
N ILE A 153 11.23 -13.14 -8.38
CA ILE A 153 11.28 -12.28 -9.58
C ILE A 153 11.81 -13.09 -10.78
N SER A 154 12.87 -13.89 -10.60
CA SER A 154 13.43 -14.74 -11.65
C SER A 154 12.43 -15.76 -12.16
N ALA A 155 11.67 -16.41 -11.26
CA ALA A 155 10.61 -17.35 -11.61
C ALA A 155 9.48 -16.68 -12.39
N LEU A 156 9.07 -15.47 -11.97
CA LEU A 156 8.03 -14.67 -12.64
C LEU A 156 8.45 -14.27 -14.06
N VAL A 157 9.68 -13.79 -14.22
CA VAL A 157 10.23 -13.41 -15.53
C VAL A 157 10.34 -14.62 -16.44
N SER A 158 10.79 -15.77 -15.93
CA SER A 158 10.89 -17.01 -16.71
C SER A 158 9.51 -17.54 -17.14
N TRP A 159 8.50 -17.39 -16.30
CA TRP A 159 7.12 -17.77 -16.62
C TRP A 159 6.49 -16.86 -17.69
N LEU A 160 6.71 -15.54 -17.59
CA LEU A 160 6.26 -14.59 -18.61
C LEU A 160 6.91 -14.87 -19.98
N ARG A 161 8.22 -15.14 -19.99
CA ARG A 161 8.94 -15.45 -21.23
C ARG A 161 8.47 -16.71 -21.92
N ARG A 162 7.94 -17.72 -21.18
CA ARG A 162 7.37 -18.94 -21.75
C ARG A 162 6.02 -18.73 -22.40
N LYS A 163 5.30 -17.65 -22.08
CA LYS A 163 3.99 -17.35 -22.67
C LYS A 163 4.07 -16.59 -24.00
N GLU A 164 5.20 -15.98 -24.30
CA GLU A 164 5.40 -15.18 -25.51
C GLU A 164 6.09 -15.97 -26.65
N GLY A 165 6.52 -17.19 -26.42
CA GLY A 165 7.08 -18.10 -27.43
C GLY A 165 6.20 -19.31 -27.69
#